data_f4635773afc40aad24ddf6a39d92b55b
#
_entry.id   f4635773afc40aad24ddf6a39d92b55b
#
_cell.length_a   1.000
_cell.length_b   1.000
_cell.length_c   1.000
_cell.angle_alpha   90.00
_cell.angle_beta   90.00
_cell.angle_gamma   90.00
#
_symmetry.space_group_name_H-M   'P 1'
#
loop_
_entity.id
_entity.type
_entity.pdbx_description
1 polymer ?
#
loop_
_entity_poly.entity_id
_entity_poly.type
_entity_poly.pdbx_seq_one_letter_code
_entity_poly.pdbx_strand_id
1 'polypeptide(L)'
;MAFSWNDPFLLDDQLTEDERMIRESAAAFAESELLPRVEDAYLEEATDPELFRLMGRTGLLGVTLPEEYGAANASYVAYGLVAREVERIDSGYRSMMSVQSSLVIYPIFAYGSDEQKKKYLPGLVSGELIGCFGLTEPDAGSDPGGMKTRAEKIEGGYRLRGSKTWISNSPIADVFVVWAKSEAHNNEIRGFVLEKGMRGLSAPKIGGKLSLRASITGEIVMDGVEVTEDTLLPGVSGLKGPFGCLNRARYGISWGVMGAAEDCWFRARQYGLDRKQFGKPLAGMQLYQKKLADMMTEITLGLQGSLRVGRLMDEHKMAPEMVSIVKRNNCGKALEMARQARDMHGGNGIQIEYHVMRHAQNLETVNTYEGTHDVHALILGRAQTGLQAFS
;
A
#
# COMPACT_ATOMS: atom_id res chain seq x y z
N MET A 1 -35.58 5.28 9.58
CA MET A 1 -34.26 4.81 10.05
C MET A 1 -33.56 5.98 10.73
N ALA A 2 -32.96 5.80 11.90
CA ALA A 2 -32.21 6.86 12.55
C ALA A 2 -30.86 7.04 11.80
N PHE A 3 -30.37 8.26 11.67
CA PHE A 3 -29.08 8.55 11.06
C PHE A 3 -27.93 7.95 11.89
N SER A 4 -27.07 7.16 11.25
CA SER A 4 -25.85 6.59 11.85
C SER A 4 -24.67 7.48 11.47
N TRP A 5 -24.13 8.20 12.42
CA TRP A 5 -23.01 9.13 12.16
C TRP A 5 -21.69 8.38 11.83
N ASN A 6 -21.51 7.14 12.30
CA ASN A 6 -20.32 6.33 12.05
C ASN A 6 -20.36 5.53 10.74
N ASP A 7 -21.54 5.43 10.11
CA ASP A 7 -21.74 4.89 8.76
C ASP A 7 -22.86 5.65 8.05
N PRO A 8 -22.61 6.92 7.63
CA PRO A 8 -23.64 7.83 7.16
C PRO A 8 -24.37 7.36 5.88
N PHE A 9 -23.67 6.63 5.01
CA PHE A 9 -24.22 6.12 3.74
C PHE A 9 -24.44 4.61 3.74
N LEU A 10 -24.46 3.99 4.94
CA LEU A 10 -24.72 2.58 5.11
C LEU A 10 -23.82 1.72 4.21
N LEU A 11 -22.49 1.93 4.35
CA LEU A 11 -21.50 1.17 3.62
C LEU A 11 -21.65 -0.33 3.85
N ASP A 12 -21.93 -0.72 5.10
CA ASP A 12 -22.13 -2.11 5.50
C ASP A 12 -23.28 -2.80 4.76
N ASP A 13 -24.36 -2.09 4.47
CA ASP A 13 -25.50 -2.63 3.72
C ASP A 13 -25.16 -2.91 2.25
N GLN A 14 -24.08 -2.30 1.72
CA GLN A 14 -23.61 -2.44 0.34
C GLN A 14 -22.61 -3.58 0.16
N LEU A 15 -22.18 -4.22 1.25
CA LEU A 15 -21.22 -5.33 1.24
C LEU A 15 -21.93 -6.68 1.16
N THR A 16 -21.29 -7.65 0.50
CA THR A 16 -21.72 -9.06 0.59
C THR A 16 -21.41 -9.63 1.98
N GLU A 17 -21.95 -10.81 2.28
CA GLU A 17 -21.68 -11.49 3.53
C GLU A 17 -20.19 -11.84 3.67
N ASP A 18 -19.56 -12.35 2.61
CA ASP A 18 -18.14 -12.68 2.58
C ASP A 18 -17.26 -11.43 2.80
N GLU A 19 -17.62 -10.30 2.18
CA GLU A 19 -16.89 -9.03 2.36
C GLU A 19 -16.97 -8.54 3.81
N ARG A 20 -18.13 -8.67 4.46
CA ARG A 20 -18.28 -8.34 5.89
C ARG A 20 -17.43 -9.26 6.77
N MET A 21 -17.50 -10.59 6.55
CA MET A 21 -16.69 -11.55 7.32
C MET A 21 -15.18 -11.29 7.17
N ILE A 22 -14.70 -11.01 5.96
CA ILE A 22 -13.29 -10.68 5.71
C ILE A 22 -12.90 -9.38 6.42
N ARG A 23 -13.73 -8.35 6.35
CA ARG A 23 -13.50 -7.09 7.09
C ARG A 23 -13.43 -7.32 8.60
N GLU A 24 -14.36 -8.08 9.17
CA GLU A 24 -14.40 -8.38 10.61
C GLU A 24 -13.15 -9.17 11.05
N SER A 25 -12.74 -10.15 10.26
CA SER A 25 -11.49 -10.88 10.48
C SER A 25 -10.26 -9.97 10.43
N ALA A 26 -10.19 -9.06 9.44
CA ALA A 26 -9.11 -8.10 9.33
C ALA A 26 -9.09 -7.10 10.50
N ALA A 27 -10.25 -6.63 10.94
CA ALA A 27 -10.38 -5.74 12.09
C ALA A 27 -9.92 -6.41 13.38
N ALA A 28 -10.37 -7.65 13.64
CA ALA A 28 -9.97 -8.43 14.82
C ALA A 28 -8.45 -8.66 14.82
N PHE A 29 -7.88 -9.05 13.68
CA PHE A 29 -6.43 -9.19 13.51
C PHE A 29 -5.69 -7.88 13.79
N ALA A 30 -6.14 -6.78 13.22
CA ALA A 30 -5.51 -5.47 13.39
C ALA A 30 -5.50 -5.03 14.86
N GLU A 31 -6.59 -5.26 15.59
CA GLU A 31 -6.72 -4.92 17.00
C GLU A 31 -5.88 -5.83 17.91
N SER A 32 -5.84 -7.15 17.64
CA SER A 32 -5.14 -8.11 18.50
C SER A 32 -3.64 -8.19 18.22
N GLU A 33 -3.22 -8.06 16.95
CA GLU A 33 -1.85 -8.31 16.54
C GLU A 33 -1.07 -7.05 16.18
N LEU A 34 -1.71 -6.05 15.56
CA LEU A 34 -1.00 -4.86 15.09
C LEU A 34 -0.99 -3.73 16.13
N LEU A 35 -2.15 -3.44 16.73
CA LEU A 35 -2.28 -2.33 17.69
C LEU A 35 -1.34 -2.43 18.88
N PRO A 36 -1.16 -3.60 19.54
CA PRO A 36 -0.25 -3.70 20.70
C PRO A 36 1.23 -3.51 20.35
N ARG A 37 1.61 -3.66 19.08
CA ARG A 37 3.01 -3.60 18.62
C ARG A 37 3.38 -2.26 17.99
N VAL A 38 2.40 -1.44 17.61
CA VAL A 38 2.63 -0.32 16.69
C VAL A 38 3.49 0.80 17.27
N GLU A 39 3.35 1.09 18.55
CA GLU A 39 4.11 2.18 19.19
C GLU A 39 5.59 1.85 19.24
N ASP A 40 5.95 0.67 19.73
CA ASP A 40 7.35 0.21 19.80
C ASP A 40 7.93 0.06 18.37
N ALA A 41 7.19 -0.57 17.44
CA ALA A 41 7.63 -0.72 16.06
C ALA A 41 7.91 0.64 15.39
N TYR A 42 7.08 1.64 15.68
CA TYR A 42 7.28 2.99 15.15
C TYR A 42 8.48 3.70 15.80
N LEU A 43 8.62 3.64 17.12
CA LEU A 43 9.71 4.28 17.84
C LEU A 43 11.07 3.66 17.48
N GLU A 44 11.14 2.34 17.36
CA GLU A 44 12.37 1.60 17.07
C GLU A 44 12.69 1.50 15.57
N GLU A 45 11.79 1.95 14.70
CA GLU A 45 11.90 1.78 13.23
C GLU A 45 12.11 0.31 12.84
N ALA A 46 11.26 -0.54 13.39
CA ALA A 46 11.34 -1.98 13.28
C ALA A 46 10.08 -2.60 12.66
N THR A 47 10.25 -3.75 12.01
CA THR A 47 9.17 -4.59 11.47
C THR A 47 9.41 -6.01 11.95
N ASP A 48 8.42 -6.61 12.60
CA ASP A 48 8.45 -8.01 12.98
C ASP A 48 8.09 -8.89 11.75
N PRO A 49 9.03 -9.72 11.22
CA PRO A 49 8.74 -10.59 10.08
C PRO A 49 7.63 -11.62 10.34
N GLU A 50 7.36 -11.97 11.61
CA GLU A 50 6.30 -12.93 11.96
C GLU A 50 4.91 -12.39 11.58
N LEU A 51 4.74 -11.06 11.48
CA LEU A 51 3.48 -10.45 11.02
C LEU A 51 3.06 -10.94 9.63
N PHE A 52 3.99 -11.28 8.74
CA PHE A 52 3.64 -11.84 7.42
C PHE A 52 2.98 -13.21 7.56
N ARG A 53 3.53 -14.11 8.43
CA ARG A 53 2.93 -15.43 8.69
C ARG A 53 1.57 -15.31 9.37
N LEU A 54 1.43 -14.38 10.31
CA LEU A 54 0.15 -14.12 10.98
C LEU A 54 -0.89 -13.60 9.98
N MET A 55 -0.54 -12.66 9.10
CA MET A 55 -1.40 -12.18 8.02
C MET A 55 -1.76 -13.30 7.04
N GLY A 56 -0.80 -14.17 6.68
CA GLY A 56 -1.05 -15.32 5.80
C GLY A 56 -2.04 -16.31 6.41
N ARG A 57 -1.87 -16.67 7.69
CA ARG A 57 -2.79 -17.58 8.43
C ARG A 57 -4.21 -17.01 8.53
N THR A 58 -4.34 -15.69 8.58
CA THR A 58 -5.63 -15.00 8.65
C THR A 58 -6.22 -14.73 7.25
N GLY A 59 -5.52 -15.12 6.17
CA GLY A 59 -5.97 -14.94 4.79
C GLY A 59 -5.91 -13.50 4.28
N LEU A 60 -5.08 -12.63 4.87
CA LEU A 60 -4.97 -11.21 4.52
C LEU A 60 -3.95 -10.95 3.39
N LEU A 61 -3.17 -11.96 2.98
CA LEU A 61 -2.22 -11.87 1.89
C LEU A 61 -2.77 -12.49 0.61
N GLY A 62 -2.62 -11.80 -0.52
CA GLY A 62 -3.09 -12.30 -1.82
C GLY A 62 -4.61 -12.51 -1.90
N VAL A 63 -5.40 -11.75 -1.17
CA VAL A 63 -6.87 -11.90 -0.97
C VAL A 63 -7.64 -12.24 -2.25
N THR A 64 -7.23 -11.67 -3.38
CA THR A 64 -7.93 -11.81 -4.69
C THR A 64 -7.41 -12.98 -5.53
N LEU A 65 -6.43 -13.75 -5.06
CA LEU A 65 -5.91 -14.90 -5.81
C LEU A 65 -6.80 -16.13 -5.66
N PRO A 66 -6.74 -17.06 -6.65
CA PRO A 66 -7.44 -18.34 -6.58
C PRO A 66 -7.03 -19.20 -5.36
N GLU A 67 -7.97 -20.01 -4.88
CA GLU A 67 -7.78 -20.92 -3.73
C GLU A 67 -6.67 -21.96 -3.93
N GLU A 68 -6.35 -22.32 -5.18
CA GLU A 68 -5.27 -23.26 -5.50
C GLU A 68 -3.89 -22.82 -4.99
N TYR A 69 -3.71 -21.50 -4.71
CA TYR A 69 -2.50 -20.95 -4.12
C TYR A 69 -2.61 -20.72 -2.60
N GLY A 70 -3.71 -21.15 -1.98
CA GLY A 70 -3.98 -20.95 -0.55
C GLY A 70 -4.59 -19.59 -0.19
N ALA A 71 -5.08 -18.85 -1.18
CA ALA A 71 -5.69 -17.54 -1.01
C ALA A 71 -7.23 -17.61 -0.89
N ALA A 72 -7.87 -16.49 -0.58
CA ALA A 72 -9.31 -16.43 -0.31
C ALA A 72 -10.20 -16.37 -1.57
N ASN A 73 -9.64 -16.11 -2.74
CA ASN A 73 -10.40 -15.89 -3.99
C ASN A 73 -11.53 -14.85 -3.86
N ALA A 74 -11.27 -13.80 -3.08
CA ALA A 74 -12.27 -12.80 -2.74
C ALA A 74 -12.26 -11.59 -3.71
N SER A 75 -13.23 -10.71 -3.58
CA SER A 75 -13.40 -9.51 -4.40
C SER A 75 -12.30 -8.47 -4.16
N TYR A 76 -12.11 -7.54 -5.09
CA TYR A 76 -11.27 -6.36 -4.84
C TYR A 76 -11.83 -5.47 -3.73
N VAL A 77 -13.15 -5.46 -3.53
CA VAL A 77 -13.75 -4.76 -2.38
C VAL A 77 -13.27 -5.39 -1.06
N ALA A 78 -13.22 -6.72 -0.96
CA ALA A 78 -12.66 -7.41 0.21
C ALA A 78 -11.19 -7.03 0.46
N TYR A 79 -10.36 -6.98 -0.60
CA TYR A 79 -8.98 -6.49 -0.49
C TYR A 79 -8.91 -5.04 0.02
N GLY A 80 -9.79 -4.17 -0.48
CA GLY A 80 -9.90 -2.79 -0.02
C GLY A 80 -10.26 -2.69 1.47
N LEU A 81 -11.22 -3.49 1.93
CA LEU A 81 -11.63 -3.56 3.32
C LEU A 81 -10.49 -4.03 4.24
N VAL A 82 -9.73 -5.05 3.82
CA VAL A 82 -8.51 -5.49 4.53
C VAL A 82 -7.52 -4.33 4.64
N ALA A 83 -7.26 -3.62 3.55
CA ALA A 83 -6.35 -2.47 3.55
C ALA A 83 -6.82 -1.37 4.51
N ARG A 84 -8.14 -1.10 4.57
CA ARG A 84 -8.76 -0.13 5.50
C ARG A 84 -8.51 -0.50 6.96
N GLU A 85 -8.77 -1.74 7.34
CA GLU A 85 -8.63 -2.17 8.73
C GLU A 85 -7.18 -2.21 9.19
N VAL A 86 -6.25 -2.64 8.33
CA VAL A 86 -4.81 -2.65 8.63
C VAL A 86 -4.26 -1.22 8.73
N GLU A 87 -4.62 -0.32 7.82
CA GLU A 87 -4.13 1.07 7.84
C GLU A 87 -4.78 1.93 8.92
N ARG A 88 -5.95 1.54 9.42
CA ARG A 88 -6.54 2.12 10.64
C ARG A 88 -5.56 2.06 11.82
N ILE A 89 -4.72 1.02 11.87
CA ILE A 89 -3.65 0.93 12.87
C ILE A 89 -2.41 1.69 12.41
N ASP A 90 -1.87 1.36 11.21
CA ASP A 90 -0.66 2.03 10.69
C ASP A 90 -0.49 1.87 9.18
N SER A 91 -0.16 2.98 8.50
CA SER A 91 0.14 2.96 7.06
C SER A 91 1.38 2.12 6.72
N GLY A 92 2.33 1.96 7.64
CA GLY A 92 3.49 1.09 7.47
C GLY A 92 3.08 -0.38 7.34
N TYR A 93 2.22 -0.85 8.22
CA TYR A 93 1.69 -2.21 8.16
C TYR A 93 0.86 -2.46 6.89
N ARG A 94 0.01 -1.51 6.49
CA ARG A 94 -0.70 -1.63 5.21
C ARG A 94 0.27 -1.65 4.03
N SER A 95 1.33 -0.84 4.07
CA SER A 95 2.33 -0.78 3.01
C SER A 95 3.05 -2.12 2.83
N MET A 96 3.51 -2.75 3.94
CA MET A 96 4.17 -4.07 3.87
C MET A 96 3.23 -5.16 3.30
N MET A 97 1.97 -5.19 3.74
CA MET A 97 0.94 -6.11 3.24
C MET A 97 0.64 -5.87 1.75
N SER A 98 0.50 -4.62 1.34
CA SER A 98 0.21 -4.25 -0.05
C SER A 98 1.36 -4.57 -1.00
N VAL A 99 2.61 -4.36 -0.58
CA VAL A 99 3.78 -4.77 -1.35
C VAL A 99 3.78 -6.27 -1.57
N GLN A 100 3.56 -7.06 -0.52
CA GLN A 100 3.44 -8.51 -0.62
C GLN A 100 2.34 -8.93 -1.61
N SER A 101 1.12 -8.41 -1.43
CA SER A 101 -0.06 -8.84 -2.19
C SER A 101 -0.10 -8.30 -3.62
N SER A 102 0.07 -6.97 -3.81
CA SER A 102 -0.16 -6.32 -5.10
C SER A 102 1.10 -6.18 -5.96
N LEU A 103 2.28 -6.15 -5.34
CA LEU A 103 3.54 -5.85 -6.03
C LEU A 103 4.47 -7.07 -6.15
N VAL A 104 4.23 -8.14 -5.39
CA VAL A 104 5.00 -9.41 -5.47
C VAL A 104 4.12 -10.58 -5.89
N ILE A 105 3.10 -10.89 -5.13
CA ILE A 105 2.17 -12.00 -5.44
C ILE A 105 1.50 -11.76 -6.80
N TYR A 106 0.93 -10.58 -7.00
CA TYR A 106 0.21 -10.27 -8.25
C TYR A 106 1.07 -10.38 -9.52
N PRO A 107 2.27 -9.77 -9.65
CA PRO A 107 3.06 -9.92 -10.87
C PRO A 107 3.50 -11.36 -11.13
N ILE A 108 3.82 -12.16 -10.11
CA ILE A 108 4.13 -13.57 -10.29
C ILE A 108 2.89 -14.33 -10.79
N PHE A 109 1.71 -14.07 -10.22
CA PHE A 109 0.45 -14.66 -10.69
C PHE A 109 0.10 -14.26 -12.12
N ALA A 110 0.16 -12.97 -12.43
CA ALA A 110 -0.30 -12.43 -13.71
C ALA A 110 0.69 -12.63 -14.85
N TYR A 111 1.98 -12.64 -14.58
CA TYR A 111 3.04 -12.57 -15.58
C TYR A 111 4.06 -13.71 -15.49
N GLY A 112 4.05 -14.48 -14.43
CA GLY A 112 4.97 -15.60 -14.21
C GLY A 112 4.59 -16.84 -15.04
N SER A 113 5.59 -17.71 -15.23
CA SER A 113 5.36 -19.06 -15.75
C SER A 113 4.63 -19.92 -14.70
N ASP A 114 4.09 -21.07 -15.12
CA ASP A 114 3.42 -21.98 -14.20
C ASP A 114 4.37 -22.55 -13.14
N GLU A 115 5.66 -22.72 -13.49
CA GLU A 115 6.71 -23.12 -12.56
C GLU A 115 6.97 -22.03 -11.52
N GLN A 116 7.07 -20.76 -11.94
CA GLN A 116 7.22 -19.64 -11.03
C GLN A 116 6.05 -19.51 -10.07
N LYS A 117 4.81 -19.64 -10.59
CA LYS A 117 3.60 -19.59 -9.75
C LYS A 117 3.61 -20.71 -8.69
N LYS A 118 3.87 -21.95 -9.10
CA LYS A 118 3.94 -23.09 -8.17
C LYS A 118 5.06 -22.96 -7.13
N LYS A 119 6.19 -22.37 -7.54
CA LYS A 119 7.36 -22.22 -6.66
C LYS A 119 7.13 -21.15 -5.59
N TYR A 120 6.55 -20.01 -5.94
CA TYR A 120 6.57 -18.83 -5.08
C TYR A 120 5.23 -18.51 -4.41
N LEU A 121 4.09 -18.69 -5.14
CA LEU A 121 2.81 -18.18 -4.65
C LEU A 121 2.36 -18.81 -3.33
N PRO A 122 2.45 -20.12 -3.09
CA PRO A 122 2.03 -20.70 -1.82
C PRO A 122 2.78 -20.14 -0.61
N GLY A 123 4.11 -20.01 -0.71
CA GLY A 123 4.94 -19.45 0.36
C GLY A 123 4.73 -17.95 0.57
N LEU A 124 4.45 -17.20 -0.49
CA LEU A 124 4.15 -15.76 -0.40
C LEU A 124 2.75 -15.51 0.18
N VAL A 125 1.76 -16.32 -0.17
CA VAL A 125 0.39 -16.22 0.37
C VAL A 125 0.34 -16.63 1.83
N SER A 126 1.04 -17.69 2.23
CA SER A 126 1.16 -18.10 3.64
C SER A 126 2.01 -17.16 4.49
N GLY A 127 2.77 -16.24 3.86
CA GLY A 127 3.70 -15.35 4.54
C GLY A 127 4.97 -16.02 5.03
N GLU A 128 5.25 -17.28 4.63
CA GLU A 128 6.53 -17.95 4.87
C GLU A 128 7.65 -17.32 4.06
N LEU A 129 7.35 -16.84 2.85
CA LEU A 129 8.23 -16.05 2.01
C LEU A 129 7.80 -14.58 2.04
N ILE A 130 8.76 -13.69 2.24
CA ILE A 130 8.57 -12.25 2.20
C ILE A 130 9.08 -11.72 0.87
N GLY A 131 8.28 -10.88 0.22
CA GLY A 131 8.64 -10.30 -1.06
C GLY A 131 8.84 -8.79 -1.02
N CYS A 132 9.63 -8.29 -1.99
CA CYS A 132 9.78 -6.87 -2.25
C CYS A 132 9.74 -6.55 -3.75
N PHE A 133 9.53 -5.26 -4.08
CA PHE A 133 9.31 -4.80 -5.45
C PHE A 133 10.29 -3.69 -5.82
N GLY A 134 11.24 -4.01 -6.68
CA GLY A 134 12.31 -3.14 -7.10
C GLY A 134 12.01 -2.40 -8.41
N LEU A 135 11.37 -1.23 -8.36
CA LEU A 135 11.12 -0.37 -9.52
C LEU A 135 11.91 0.94 -9.41
N THR A 136 11.69 1.70 -8.35
CA THR A 136 12.24 3.04 -8.13
C THR A 136 13.76 3.02 -7.99
N GLU A 137 14.43 3.98 -8.64
CA GLU A 137 15.88 4.20 -8.54
C GLU A 137 16.18 5.59 -7.96
N PRO A 138 17.40 5.85 -7.47
CA PRO A 138 17.76 7.17 -6.95
C PRO A 138 17.46 8.33 -7.91
N ASP A 139 17.64 8.12 -9.22
CA ASP A 139 17.44 9.13 -10.26
C ASP A 139 16.15 8.91 -11.08
N ALA A 140 15.33 7.89 -10.76
CA ALA A 140 14.12 7.52 -11.51
C ALA A 140 12.96 7.13 -10.58
N GLY A 141 12.28 8.13 -10.04
CA GLY A 141 11.10 7.96 -9.16
C GLY A 141 9.79 8.12 -9.95
N SER A 142 9.36 9.38 -10.18
CA SER A 142 8.12 9.68 -10.94
C SER A 142 8.21 9.30 -12.43
N ASP A 143 9.41 9.20 -12.97
CA ASP A 143 9.69 8.65 -14.31
C ASP A 143 10.43 7.30 -14.21
N PRO A 144 9.73 6.19 -13.99
CA PRO A 144 10.39 4.88 -13.95
C PRO A 144 10.90 4.41 -15.31
N GLY A 145 10.47 5.02 -16.40
CA GLY A 145 11.02 4.78 -17.76
C GLY A 145 12.48 5.19 -17.90
N GLY A 146 12.92 6.17 -17.10
CA GLY A 146 14.29 6.63 -17.01
C GLY A 146 15.25 5.70 -16.25
N MET A 147 14.80 4.52 -15.76
CA MET A 147 15.64 3.60 -15.00
C MET A 147 16.95 3.25 -15.70
N LYS A 148 18.01 3.06 -14.91
CA LYS A 148 19.35 2.70 -15.37
C LYS A 148 19.68 1.22 -15.14
N THR A 149 18.97 0.52 -14.27
CA THR A 149 19.16 -0.92 -14.03
C THR A 149 19.01 -1.70 -15.34
N ARG A 150 19.99 -2.57 -15.61
CA ARG A 150 20.09 -3.35 -16.86
C ARG A 150 20.20 -4.83 -16.58
N ALA A 151 19.66 -5.62 -17.49
CA ALA A 151 19.84 -7.05 -17.61
C ALA A 151 20.57 -7.32 -18.93
N GLU A 152 21.88 -7.55 -18.84
CA GLU A 152 22.76 -7.94 -19.95
C GLU A 152 22.49 -9.39 -20.30
N LYS A 153 22.46 -9.75 -21.58
CA LYS A 153 22.36 -11.14 -22.02
C LYS A 153 23.69 -11.85 -21.83
N ILE A 154 23.67 -13.00 -21.16
CA ILE A 154 24.80 -13.92 -21.04
C ILE A 154 24.40 -15.31 -21.53
N GLU A 155 25.34 -16.24 -21.63
CA GLU A 155 25.03 -17.65 -21.94
C GLU A 155 24.14 -18.24 -20.86
N GLY A 156 22.99 -18.79 -21.28
CA GLY A 156 22.02 -19.43 -20.38
C GLY A 156 21.18 -18.49 -19.49
N GLY A 157 21.32 -17.16 -19.64
CA GLY A 157 20.57 -16.25 -18.78
C GLY A 157 20.87 -14.77 -18.94
N TYR A 158 20.88 -14.09 -17.79
CA TYR A 158 21.08 -12.64 -17.71
C TYR A 158 22.03 -12.28 -16.57
N ARG A 159 22.69 -11.14 -16.70
CA ARG A 159 23.46 -10.48 -15.64
C ARG A 159 22.84 -9.15 -15.31
N LEU A 160 22.32 -8.97 -14.07
CA LEU A 160 21.67 -7.74 -13.62
C LEU A 160 22.68 -6.83 -12.92
N ARG A 161 22.63 -5.53 -13.30
CA ARG A 161 23.42 -4.45 -12.68
C ARG A 161 22.55 -3.23 -12.43
N GLY A 162 22.68 -2.62 -11.25
CA GLY A 162 22.00 -1.40 -10.87
C GLY A 162 21.58 -1.39 -9.42
N SER A 163 20.83 -0.37 -9.03
CA SER A 163 20.28 -0.26 -7.66
C SER A 163 18.86 0.24 -7.67
N LYS A 164 18.08 -0.20 -6.69
CA LYS A 164 16.73 0.28 -6.39
C LYS A 164 16.71 0.89 -5.00
N THR A 165 15.90 1.92 -4.80
CA THR A 165 15.83 2.64 -3.52
C THR A 165 14.38 2.79 -3.05
N TRP A 166 14.21 3.03 -1.76
CA TRP A 166 12.90 3.14 -1.10
C TRP A 166 12.05 1.87 -1.24
N ILE A 167 12.70 0.71 -1.14
CA ILE A 167 12.04 -0.58 -1.34
C ILE A 167 11.57 -1.15 -0.01
N SER A 168 10.25 -1.13 0.20
CA SER A 168 9.63 -1.75 1.37
C SER A 168 9.93 -3.25 1.39
N ASN A 169 10.18 -3.78 2.58
CA ASN A 169 10.50 -5.17 2.88
C ASN A 169 11.89 -5.65 2.40
N SER A 170 12.61 -4.94 1.53
CA SER A 170 13.84 -5.47 0.91
C SER A 170 14.88 -6.01 1.91
N PRO A 171 15.12 -5.39 3.10
CA PRO A 171 16.10 -5.92 4.04
C PRO A 171 15.75 -7.31 4.64
N ILE A 172 14.48 -7.68 4.61
CA ILE A 172 13.99 -8.96 5.15
C ILE A 172 13.40 -9.88 4.07
N ALA A 173 13.43 -9.44 2.78
CA ALA A 173 12.82 -10.17 1.68
C ALA A 173 13.57 -11.46 1.34
N ASP A 174 12.82 -12.50 0.98
CA ASP A 174 13.31 -13.76 0.40
C ASP A 174 13.19 -13.74 -1.13
N VAL A 175 12.16 -13.02 -1.66
CA VAL A 175 11.84 -12.91 -3.09
C VAL A 175 11.83 -11.45 -3.52
N PHE A 176 12.52 -11.15 -4.62
CA PHE A 176 12.68 -9.80 -5.14
C PHE A 176 12.12 -9.73 -6.57
N VAL A 177 11.02 -9.04 -6.78
CA VAL A 177 10.53 -8.72 -8.12
C VAL A 177 11.18 -7.43 -8.59
N VAL A 178 12.11 -7.52 -9.55
CA VAL A 178 12.94 -6.40 -10.01
C VAL A 178 12.66 -6.08 -11.47
N TRP A 179 12.50 -4.79 -11.77
CA TRP A 179 12.33 -4.30 -13.14
C TRP A 179 13.62 -3.71 -13.67
N ALA A 180 14.04 -4.15 -14.88
CA ALA A 180 15.28 -3.75 -15.53
C ALA A 180 15.10 -3.61 -17.04
N LYS A 181 15.88 -2.74 -17.68
CA LYS A 181 16.00 -2.69 -19.14
C LYS A 181 16.79 -3.90 -19.61
N SER A 182 16.21 -4.70 -20.50
CA SER A 182 16.82 -5.94 -20.99
C SER A 182 17.40 -5.76 -22.40
N GLU A 183 18.69 -5.99 -22.54
CA GLU A 183 19.39 -5.90 -23.84
C GLU A 183 18.84 -6.92 -24.85
N ALA A 184 18.56 -8.15 -24.41
CA ALA A 184 17.97 -9.19 -25.26
C ALA A 184 16.57 -8.83 -25.80
N HIS A 185 15.94 -7.81 -25.24
CA HIS A 185 14.60 -7.35 -25.59
C HIS A 185 14.60 -5.87 -26.04
N ASN A 186 15.62 -5.45 -26.79
CA ASN A 186 15.75 -4.09 -27.33
C ASN A 186 15.66 -2.98 -26.25
N ASN A 187 16.21 -3.23 -25.07
CA ASN A 187 16.12 -2.36 -23.88
C ASN A 187 14.69 -2.11 -23.37
N GLU A 188 13.72 -2.94 -23.73
CA GLU A 188 12.43 -2.92 -23.06
C GLU A 188 12.56 -3.29 -21.58
N ILE A 189 11.70 -2.72 -20.76
CA ILE A 189 11.62 -3.04 -19.34
C ILE A 189 11.00 -4.43 -19.16
N ARG A 190 11.72 -5.29 -18.43
CA ARG A 190 11.28 -6.65 -18.11
C ARG A 190 11.35 -6.88 -16.61
N GLY A 191 10.49 -7.75 -16.11
CA GLY A 191 10.48 -8.17 -14.71
C GLY A 191 11.32 -9.44 -14.51
N PHE A 192 12.06 -9.49 -13.41
CA PHE A 192 12.87 -10.63 -12.98
C PHE A 192 12.54 -10.99 -11.54
N VAL A 193 12.48 -12.28 -11.23
CA VAL A 193 12.30 -12.78 -9.87
C VAL A 193 13.65 -13.25 -9.35
N LEU A 194 14.21 -12.53 -8.37
CA LEU A 194 15.47 -12.87 -7.73
C LEU A 194 15.20 -13.44 -6.33
N GLU A 195 16.16 -14.20 -5.81
CA GLU A 195 16.08 -14.83 -4.49
C GLU A 195 17.20 -14.34 -3.58
N LYS A 196 16.90 -14.27 -2.28
CA LYS A 196 17.88 -14.00 -1.23
C LYS A 196 19.08 -14.95 -1.32
N GLY A 197 20.26 -14.39 -1.14
CA GLY A 197 21.51 -15.17 -1.18
C GLY A 197 22.14 -15.33 -2.56
N MET A 198 21.49 -14.83 -3.63
CA MET A 198 22.14 -14.77 -4.94
C MET A 198 23.41 -13.93 -4.87
N ARG A 199 24.50 -14.41 -5.50
CA ARG A 199 25.79 -13.69 -5.49
C ARG A 199 25.67 -12.34 -6.16
N GLY A 200 26.14 -11.29 -5.49
CA GLY A 200 26.06 -9.92 -5.96
C GLY A 200 24.75 -9.18 -5.63
N LEU A 201 23.77 -9.87 -5.00
CA LEU A 201 22.53 -9.27 -4.50
C LEU A 201 22.70 -8.87 -3.03
N SER A 202 22.37 -7.61 -2.70
CA SER A 202 22.29 -7.15 -1.32
C SER A 202 21.13 -6.16 -1.15
N ALA A 203 20.62 -6.06 0.08
CA ALA A 203 19.47 -5.21 0.40
C ALA A 203 19.68 -4.46 1.73
N PRO A 204 20.55 -3.44 1.77
CA PRO A 204 20.80 -2.67 2.98
C PRO A 204 19.58 -1.86 3.41
N LYS A 205 19.38 -1.74 4.74
CA LYS A 205 18.30 -0.94 5.34
C LYS A 205 18.57 0.56 5.15
N ILE A 206 17.53 1.32 4.81
CA ILE A 206 17.50 2.77 4.93
C ILE A 206 16.92 3.11 6.30
N GLY A 207 17.72 3.74 7.16
CA GLY A 207 17.32 4.15 8.52
C GLY A 207 17.08 5.66 8.62
N GLY A 208 16.50 6.10 9.74
CA GLY A 208 16.27 7.51 10.03
C GLY A 208 15.04 8.12 9.36
N LYS A 209 14.10 7.30 8.88
CA LYS A 209 12.83 7.78 8.36
C LYS A 209 11.99 8.40 9.47
N LEU A 210 11.28 9.49 9.15
CA LEU A 210 10.29 10.10 10.04
C LEU A 210 8.86 9.67 9.73
N SER A 211 8.68 8.82 8.73
CA SER A 211 7.39 8.34 8.23
C SER A 211 7.49 6.84 7.91
N LEU A 212 6.38 6.10 8.00
CA LEU A 212 6.31 4.65 7.78
C LEU A 212 7.39 3.88 8.56
N ARG A 213 7.61 4.26 9.81
CA ARG A 213 8.71 3.70 10.62
C ARG A 213 8.47 2.23 11.00
N ALA A 214 7.20 1.82 11.15
CA ALA A 214 6.83 0.42 11.37
C ALA A 214 6.98 -0.47 10.12
N SER A 215 7.38 0.08 8.97
CA SER A 215 7.65 -0.66 7.73
C SER A 215 9.13 -0.56 7.37
N ILE A 216 9.86 -1.67 7.49
CA ILE A 216 11.27 -1.72 7.11
C ILE A 216 11.42 -1.42 5.62
N THR A 217 12.36 -0.54 5.29
CA THR A 217 12.60 -0.07 3.93
C THR A 217 14.10 -0.11 3.66
N GLY A 218 14.49 -0.47 2.46
CA GLY A 218 15.90 -0.55 2.08
C GLY A 218 16.14 -0.24 0.62
N GLU A 219 17.31 -0.61 0.20
CA GLU A 219 17.74 -0.62 -1.20
C GLU A 219 17.73 -2.05 -1.73
N ILE A 220 17.88 -2.22 -3.04
CA ILE A 220 18.30 -3.46 -3.70
C ILE A 220 19.51 -3.11 -4.54
N VAL A 221 20.66 -3.69 -4.22
CA VAL A 221 21.91 -3.49 -4.96
C VAL A 221 22.22 -4.78 -5.73
N MET A 222 22.38 -4.65 -7.03
CA MET A 222 22.74 -5.73 -7.96
C MET A 222 24.09 -5.45 -8.57
N ASP A 223 25.12 -6.10 -8.06
CA ASP A 223 26.49 -6.02 -8.58
C ASP A 223 26.82 -7.27 -9.41
N GLY A 224 26.25 -7.30 -10.62
CA GLY A 224 26.47 -8.40 -11.55
C GLY A 224 25.80 -9.71 -11.11
N VAL A 225 24.55 -9.63 -10.66
CA VAL A 225 23.76 -10.81 -10.29
C VAL A 225 23.48 -11.64 -11.54
N GLU A 226 24.05 -12.85 -11.62
CA GLU A 226 23.83 -13.78 -12.73
C GLU A 226 22.64 -14.68 -12.42
N VAL A 227 21.71 -14.78 -13.38
CA VAL A 227 20.47 -15.55 -13.24
C VAL A 227 20.18 -16.31 -14.53
N THR A 228 19.46 -17.40 -14.41
CA THR A 228 18.98 -18.22 -15.54
C THR A 228 17.77 -17.59 -16.24
N GLU A 229 17.42 -18.05 -17.43
CA GLU A 229 16.32 -17.49 -18.23
C GLU A 229 14.95 -17.59 -17.54
N ASP A 230 14.76 -18.61 -16.72
CA ASP A 230 13.53 -18.88 -15.99
C ASP A 230 13.22 -17.87 -14.86
N THR A 231 14.16 -16.95 -14.54
CA THR A 231 13.89 -15.84 -13.62
C THR A 231 13.09 -14.71 -14.25
N LEU A 232 13.06 -14.62 -15.58
CA LEU A 232 12.27 -13.64 -16.32
C LEU A 232 10.77 -13.89 -16.13
N LEU A 233 9.98 -12.84 -15.90
CA LEU A 233 8.52 -12.89 -15.99
C LEU A 233 8.11 -12.86 -17.47
N PRO A 234 7.66 -14.01 -18.05
CA PRO A 234 7.45 -14.09 -19.50
C PRO A 234 6.19 -13.35 -19.98
N GLY A 235 5.20 -13.20 -19.13
CA GLY A 235 3.85 -12.73 -19.49
C GLY A 235 3.72 -11.22 -19.71
N VAL A 236 4.82 -10.44 -19.64
CA VAL A 236 4.72 -8.98 -19.77
C VAL A 236 6.00 -8.33 -20.28
N SER A 237 5.86 -7.20 -21.00
CA SER A 237 6.96 -6.30 -21.40
C SER A 237 6.57 -4.83 -21.22
N GLY A 238 7.59 -3.96 -21.11
CA GLY A 238 7.44 -2.53 -20.97
C GLY A 238 6.84 -2.11 -19.63
N LEU A 239 6.49 -0.83 -19.54
CA LEU A 239 5.91 -0.24 -18.31
C LEU A 239 4.51 -0.77 -17.95
N LYS A 240 3.85 -1.51 -18.84
CA LYS A 240 2.56 -2.17 -18.54
C LYS A 240 2.66 -3.11 -17.34
N GLY A 241 3.81 -3.79 -17.19
CA GLY A 241 4.06 -4.70 -16.09
C GLY A 241 3.98 -4.00 -14.72
N PRO A 242 4.94 -3.10 -14.40
CA PRO A 242 4.94 -2.43 -13.11
C PRO A 242 3.69 -1.57 -12.89
N PHE A 243 3.13 -0.91 -13.91
CA PHE A 243 1.91 -0.11 -13.77
C PHE A 243 0.67 -0.95 -13.51
N GLY A 244 0.58 -2.17 -14.05
CA GLY A 244 -0.49 -3.12 -13.72
C GLY A 244 -0.48 -3.48 -12.24
N CYS A 245 0.70 -3.68 -11.65
CA CYS A 245 0.89 -3.92 -10.22
C CYS A 245 0.51 -2.69 -9.39
N LEU A 246 1.05 -1.52 -9.77
CA LEU A 246 0.81 -0.26 -9.06
C LEU A 246 -0.67 0.13 -9.03
N ASN A 247 -1.45 -0.13 -10.07
CA ASN A 247 -2.87 0.19 -10.07
C ASN A 247 -3.64 -0.56 -8.97
N ARG A 248 -3.25 -1.80 -8.67
CA ARG A 248 -3.85 -2.59 -7.59
C ARG A 248 -3.42 -2.08 -6.21
N ALA A 249 -2.14 -1.78 -6.05
CA ALA A 249 -1.62 -1.21 -4.83
C ALA A 249 -2.26 0.17 -4.53
N ARG A 250 -2.35 1.04 -5.54
CA ARG A 250 -3.01 2.37 -5.44
C ARG A 250 -4.49 2.27 -5.06
N TYR A 251 -5.18 1.26 -5.59
CA TYR A 251 -6.56 0.99 -5.18
C TYR A 251 -6.63 0.63 -3.69
N GLY A 252 -5.78 -0.28 -3.21
CA GLY A 252 -5.69 -0.60 -1.77
C GLY A 252 -5.34 0.62 -0.91
N ILE A 253 -4.45 1.51 -1.38
CA ILE A 253 -4.15 2.78 -0.72
C ILE A 253 -5.41 3.63 -0.56
N SER A 254 -6.27 3.71 -1.58
CA SER A 254 -7.47 4.56 -1.53
C SER A 254 -8.44 4.17 -0.40
N TRP A 255 -8.48 2.90 -0.04
CA TRP A 255 -9.23 2.39 1.11
C TRP A 255 -8.46 2.58 2.42
N GLY A 256 -7.17 2.20 2.41
CA GLY A 256 -6.35 2.20 3.61
C GLY A 256 -6.29 3.56 4.29
N VAL A 257 -6.05 4.62 3.51
CA VAL A 257 -5.97 5.98 4.07
C VAL A 257 -7.27 6.47 4.69
N MET A 258 -8.42 5.95 4.24
CA MET A 258 -9.71 6.24 4.90
C MET A 258 -9.77 5.56 6.27
N GLY A 259 -9.21 4.36 6.45
CA GLY A 259 -9.05 3.73 7.76
C GLY A 259 -8.20 4.57 8.72
N ALA A 260 -7.06 5.08 8.25
CA ALA A 260 -6.24 5.99 9.05
C ALA A 260 -6.98 7.31 9.40
N ALA A 261 -7.75 7.83 8.45
CA ALA A 261 -8.57 9.02 8.69
C ALA A 261 -9.68 8.76 9.70
N GLU A 262 -10.33 7.59 9.66
CA GLU A 262 -11.34 7.17 10.63
C GLU A 262 -10.75 7.06 12.04
N ASP A 263 -9.58 6.45 12.21
CA ASP A 263 -8.92 6.40 13.52
C ASP A 263 -8.65 7.82 14.06
N CYS A 264 -8.13 8.70 13.22
CA CYS A 264 -7.93 10.11 13.58
C CYS A 264 -9.23 10.81 13.97
N TRP A 265 -10.31 10.59 13.22
CA TRP A 265 -11.63 11.17 13.48
C TRP A 265 -12.24 10.67 14.77
N PHE A 266 -12.24 9.35 15.01
CA PHE A 266 -12.79 8.76 16.24
C PHE A 266 -12.02 9.20 17.49
N ARG A 267 -10.69 9.24 17.41
CA ARG A 267 -9.84 9.73 18.51
C ARG A 267 -10.09 11.21 18.79
N ALA A 268 -10.12 12.05 17.75
CA ALA A 268 -10.42 13.47 17.92
C ALA A 268 -11.82 13.69 18.50
N ARG A 269 -12.83 12.93 18.05
CA ARG A 269 -14.18 13.00 18.59
C ARG A 269 -14.19 12.63 20.08
N GLN A 270 -13.59 11.50 20.45
CA GLN A 270 -13.58 11.03 21.86
C GLN A 270 -12.82 12.01 22.73
N TYR A 271 -11.62 12.43 22.32
CA TYR A 271 -10.84 13.45 23.02
C TYR A 271 -11.64 14.74 23.25
N GLY A 272 -12.38 15.20 22.24
CA GLY A 272 -13.20 16.40 22.37
C GLY A 272 -14.39 16.26 23.32
N LEU A 273 -14.93 15.06 23.49
CA LEU A 273 -15.98 14.78 24.47
C LEU A 273 -15.44 14.76 25.91
N ASP A 274 -14.25 14.22 26.10
CA ASP A 274 -13.64 14.02 27.42
C ASP A 274 -12.92 15.27 27.92
N ARG A 275 -12.20 15.98 27.03
CA ARG A 275 -11.40 17.16 27.37
C ARG A 275 -12.25 18.40 27.55
N LYS A 276 -12.18 18.99 28.73
CA LYS A 276 -12.91 20.24 29.05
C LYS A 276 -11.98 21.44 29.09
N GLN A 277 -12.40 22.53 28.47
CA GLN A 277 -11.82 23.87 28.58
C GLN A 277 -12.96 24.91 28.63
N PHE A 278 -12.72 26.02 29.30
CA PHE A 278 -13.74 27.06 29.50
C PHE A 278 -15.06 26.50 30.10
N GLY A 279 -14.94 25.51 31.01
CA GLY A 279 -16.07 24.90 31.72
C GLY A 279 -16.92 23.92 30.93
N LYS A 280 -16.58 23.58 29.67
CA LYS A 280 -17.35 22.65 28.82
C LYS A 280 -16.45 21.74 27.96
N PRO A 281 -16.96 20.58 27.44
CA PRO A 281 -16.23 19.75 26.51
C PRO A 281 -15.81 20.53 25.25
N LEU A 282 -14.61 20.22 24.70
CA LEU A 282 -14.15 20.82 23.44
C LEU A 282 -15.12 20.53 22.28
N ALA A 283 -15.72 19.33 22.25
CA ALA A 283 -16.72 18.95 21.26
C ALA A 283 -18.00 19.83 21.30
N GLY A 284 -18.22 20.62 22.34
CA GLY A 284 -19.29 21.62 22.39
C GLY A 284 -18.96 22.97 21.74
N MET A 285 -17.74 23.12 21.18
CA MET A 285 -17.32 24.33 20.49
C MET A 285 -17.65 24.24 18.99
N GLN A 286 -18.16 25.32 18.39
CA GLN A 286 -18.59 25.33 16.98
C GLN A 286 -17.47 24.93 16.00
N LEU A 287 -16.26 25.47 16.18
CA LEU A 287 -15.12 25.14 15.31
C LEU A 287 -14.67 23.68 15.44
N TYR A 288 -14.83 23.08 16.64
CA TYR A 288 -14.55 21.66 16.85
C TYR A 288 -15.55 20.78 16.09
N GLN A 289 -16.83 21.08 16.25
CA GLN A 289 -17.91 20.37 15.54
C GLN A 289 -17.79 20.50 14.02
N LYS A 290 -17.42 21.69 13.54
CA LYS A 290 -17.16 21.89 12.10
C LYS A 290 -16.07 20.93 11.58
N LYS A 291 -14.93 20.84 12.27
CA LYS A 291 -13.84 19.92 11.89
C LYS A 291 -14.32 18.45 11.88
N LEU A 292 -15.09 18.00 12.87
CA LEU A 292 -15.67 16.66 12.90
C LEU A 292 -16.64 16.42 11.74
N ALA A 293 -17.45 17.41 11.37
CA ALA A 293 -18.39 17.30 10.25
C ALA A 293 -17.65 17.22 8.91
N ASP A 294 -16.58 18.01 8.72
CA ASP A 294 -15.73 17.94 7.53
C ASP A 294 -15.08 16.54 7.39
N MET A 295 -14.52 16.00 8.48
CA MET A 295 -13.93 14.66 8.51
C MET A 295 -14.95 13.59 8.12
N MET A 296 -16.13 13.59 8.74
CA MET A 296 -17.22 12.66 8.44
C MET A 296 -17.61 12.71 6.96
N THR A 297 -17.75 13.90 6.42
CA THR A 297 -18.13 14.11 5.02
C THR A 297 -17.11 13.51 4.06
N GLU A 298 -15.84 13.87 4.21
CA GLU A 298 -14.78 13.43 3.31
C GLU A 298 -14.49 11.93 3.39
N ILE A 299 -14.55 11.34 4.60
CA ILE A 299 -14.42 9.88 4.80
C ILE A 299 -15.55 9.15 4.10
N THR A 300 -16.79 9.60 4.31
CA THR A 300 -17.97 8.97 3.70
C THR A 300 -17.87 8.96 2.18
N LEU A 301 -17.56 10.11 1.57
CA LEU A 301 -17.42 10.23 0.12
C LEU A 301 -16.22 9.45 -0.42
N GLY A 302 -15.09 9.45 0.30
CA GLY A 302 -13.89 8.70 -0.06
C GLY A 302 -14.11 7.19 -0.08
N LEU A 303 -14.80 6.65 0.92
CA LEU A 303 -15.16 5.24 1.00
C LEU A 303 -16.11 4.83 -0.14
N GLN A 304 -17.13 5.64 -0.45
CA GLN A 304 -18.06 5.36 -1.55
C GLN A 304 -17.34 5.38 -2.91
N GLY A 305 -16.40 6.31 -3.12
CA GLY A 305 -15.58 6.34 -4.32
C GLY A 305 -14.73 5.08 -4.47
N SER A 306 -14.08 4.65 -3.37
CA SER A 306 -13.27 3.41 -3.35
C SER A 306 -14.10 2.16 -3.57
N LEU A 307 -15.29 2.06 -2.94
CA LEU A 307 -16.24 0.96 -3.15
C LEU A 307 -16.63 0.86 -4.63
N ARG A 308 -17.01 1.98 -5.27
CA ARG A 308 -17.39 1.95 -6.68
C ARG A 308 -16.25 1.48 -7.58
N VAL A 309 -15.02 1.94 -7.33
CA VAL A 309 -13.85 1.49 -8.09
C VAL A 309 -13.60 0.00 -7.88
N GLY A 310 -13.76 -0.52 -6.66
CA GLY A 310 -13.65 -1.95 -6.37
C GLY A 310 -14.64 -2.79 -7.17
N ARG A 311 -15.91 -2.41 -7.19
CA ARG A 311 -16.92 -3.08 -8.02
C ARG A 311 -16.57 -3.06 -9.51
N LEU A 312 -16.01 -1.95 -10.01
CA LEU A 312 -15.54 -1.84 -11.39
C LEU A 312 -14.31 -2.72 -11.67
N MET A 313 -13.44 -2.94 -10.68
CA MET A 313 -12.33 -3.89 -10.79
C MET A 313 -12.84 -5.33 -10.89
N ASP A 314 -13.80 -5.72 -10.05
CA ASP A 314 -14.43 -7.05 -10.09
C ASP A 314 -15.18 -7.29 -11.40
N GLU A 315 -15.77 -6.25 -11.99
CA GLU A 315 -16.41 -6.27 -13.31
C GLU A 315 -15.42 -6.17 -14.50
N HIS A 316 -14.11 -6.09 -14.27
CA HIS A 316 -13.07 -5.87 -15.30
C HIS A 316 -13.27 -4.58 -16.13
N LYS A 317 -13.86 -3.54 -15.53
CA LYS A 317 -14.16 -2.23 -16.16
C LYS A 317 -13.29 -1.09 -15.64
N MET A 318 -12.31 -1.37 -14.77
CA MET A 318 -11.45 -0.35 -14.17
C MET A 318 -10.49 0.23 -15.20
N ALA A 319 -10.44 1.57 -15.29
CA ALA A 319 -9.40 2.33 -15.96
C ALA A 319 -8.41 2.93 -14.93
N PRO A 320 -7.11 3.07 -15.28
CA PRO A 320 -6.10 3.64 -14.36
C PRO A 320 -6.44 5.03 -13.84
N GLU A 321 -7.15 5.82 -14.63
CA GLU A 321 -7.61 7.16 -14.25
C GLU A 321 -8.60 7.12 -13.08
N MET A 322 -9.46 6.11 -13.01
CA MET A 322 -10.41 5.92 -11.90
C MET A 322 -9.66 5.70 -10.58
N VAL A 323 -8.60 4.89 -10.62
CA VAL A 323 -7.73 4.67 -9.46
C VAL A 323 -6.97 5.95 -9.10
N SER A 324 -6.54 6.74 -10.10
CA SER A 324 -5.89 8.04 -9.87
C SER A 324 -6.82 9.04 -9.17
N ILE A 325 -8.11 9.04 -9.48
CA ILE A 325 -9.11 9.89 -8.81
C ILE A 325 -9.17 9.56 -7.33
N VAL A 326 -9.44 8.29 -6.99
CA VAL A 326 -9.64 7.90 -5.58
C VAL A 326 -8.35 7.94 -4.77
N LYS A 327 -7.21 7.52 -5.33
CA LYS A 327 -5.91 7.60 -4.64
C LYS A 327 -5.54 9.04 -4.32
N ARG A 328 -5.59 9.92 -5.33
CA ARG A 328 -5.26 11.34 -5.15
C ARG A 328 -6.16 12.02 -4.13
N ASN A 329 -7.48 11.87 -4.29
CA ASN A 329 -8.46 12.50 -3.40
C ASN A 329 -8.29 12.01 -1.95
N ASN A 330 -8.33 10.69 -1.76
CA ASN A 330 -8.38 10.11 -0.42
C ASN A 330 -7.07 10.32 0.35
N CYS A 331 -5.89 10.20 -0.31
CA CYS A 331 -4.60 10.48 0.35
C CYS A 331 -4.50 11.94 0.79
N GLY A 332 -4.85 12.91 -0.08
CA GLY A 332 -4.81 14.33 0.26
C GLY A 332 -5.75 14.67 1.41
N LYS A 333 -6.98 14.15 1.38
CA LYS A 333 -7.98 14.37 2.44
C LYS A 333 -7.61 13.71 3.76
N ALA A 334 -7.10 12.47 3.73
CA ALA A 334 -6.65 11.78 4.94
C ALA A 334 -5.49 12.51 5.62
N LEU A 335 -4.51 13.00 4.84
CA LEU A 335 -3.39 13.79 5.37
C LEU A 335 -3.87 15.09 6.03
N GLU A 336 -4.80 15.81 5.38
CA GLU A 336 -5.41 17.02 5.95
C GLU A 336 -6.14 16.70 7.25
N MET A 337 -6.95 15.65 7.28
CA MET A 337 -7.68 15.21 8.48
C MET A 337 -6.75 14.79 9.62
N ALA A 338 -5.67 14.07 9.35
CA ALA A 338 -4.70 13.68 10.38
C ALA A 338 -4.00 14.90 11.00
N ARG A 339 -3.62 15.90 10.19
CA ARG A 339 -3.07 17.19 10.67
C ARG A 339 -4.08 17.95 11.53
N GLN A 340 -5.35 17.96 11.14
CA GLN A 340 -6.43 18.57 11.92
C GLN A 340 -6.67 17.82 13.23
N ALA A 341 -6.70 16.49 13.21
CA ALA A 341 -6.85 15.67 14.42
C ALA A 341 -5.69 15.93 15.41
N ARG A 342 -4.45 16.00 14.92
CA ARG A 342 -3.28 16.38 15.73
C ARG A 342 -3.50 17.76 16.39
N ASP A 343 -3.96 18.74 15.63
CA ASP A 343 -4.27 20.08 16.14
C ASP A 343 -5.39 20.04 17.19
N MET A 344 -6.45 19.27 16.96
CA MET A 344 -7.59 19.12 17.87
C MET A 344 -7.22 18.51 19.23
N HIS A 345 -6.13 17.76 19.32
CA HIS A 345 -5.58 17.23 20.58
C HIS A 345 -4.68 18.25 21.33
N GLY A 346 -4.39 19.41 20.74
CA GLY A 346 -3.50 20.40 21.32
C GLY A 346 -2.10 19.86 21.56
N GLY A 347 -1.50 20.15 22.74
CA GLY A 347 -0.18 19.64 23.11
C GLY A 347 -0.09 18.12 23.17
N ASN A 348 -1.17 17.44 23.55
CA ASN A 348 -1.22 15.97 23.61
C ASN A 348 -1.10 15.34 22.21
N GLY A 349 -1.52 16.04 21.17
CA GLY A 349 -1.49 15.54 19.79
C GLY A 349 -0.10 15.25 19.21
N ILE A 350 0.99 15.62 19.91
CA ILE A 350 2.36 15.29 19.49
C ILE A 350 2.90 14.01 20.15
N GLN A 351 2.19 13.44 21.12
CA GLN A 351 2.59 12.22 21.84
C GLN A 351 2.17 10.98 21.07
N ILE A 352 3.01 9.93 21.13
CA ILE A 352 2.79 8.67 20.41
C ILE A 352 1.50 7.97 20.84
N GLU A 353 1.15 8.02 22.11
CA GLU A 353 -0.03 7.39 22.71
C GLU A 353 -1.38 7.89 22.16
N TYR A 354 -1.39 9.09 21.54
CA TYR A 354 -2.60 9.62 20.87
C TYR A 354 -2.70 9.23 19.40
N HIS A 355 -1.69 8.57 18.84
CA HIS A 355 -1.60 8.03 17.47
C HIS A 355 -1.70 9.06 16.33
N VAL A 356 -2.39 10.18 16.51
CA VAL A 356 -2.71 11.16 15.45
C VAL A 356 -1.47 11.76 14.77
N MET A 357 -0.38 12.02 15.53
CA MET A 357 0.87 12.51 14.93
C MET A 357 1.55 11.44 14.08
N ARG A 358 1.53 10.17 14.51
CA ARG A 358 2.06 9.05 13.76
C ARG A 358 1.32 8.90 12.42
N HIS A 359 -0.01 8.96 12.43
CA HIS A 359 -0.80 8.97 11.19
C HIS A 359 -0.46 10.16 10.30
N ALA A 360 -0.34 11.37 10.84
CA ALA A 360 0.02 12.55 10.06
C ALA A 360 1.39 12.38 9.38
N GLN A 361 2.41 11.90 10.11
CA GLN A 361 3.74 11.63 9.54
C GLN A 361 3.70 10.53 8.49
N ASN A 362 2.99 9.44 8.72
CA ASN A 362 2.86 8.35 7.74
C ASN A 362 2.18 8.81 6.45
N LEU A 363 1.11 9.58 6.57
CA LEU A 363 0.32 10.04 5.42
C LEU A 363 1.08 11.04 4.52
N GLU A 364 2.13 11.72 5.02
CA GLU A 364 3.05 12.49 4.17
C GLU A 364 3.70 11.59 3.10
N THR A 365 4.16 10.40 3.49
CA THR A 365 4.71 9.42 2.53
C THR A 365 3.62 8.83 1.65
N VAL A 366 2.47 8.47 2.22
CA VAL A 366 1.37 7.85 1.46
C VAL A 366 0.84 8.79 0.37
N ASN A 367 0.80 10.10 0.64
CA ASN A 367 0.45 11.11 -0.36
C ASN A 367 1.51 11.28 -1.46
N THR A 368 2.77 10.83 -1.18
CA THR A 368 3.93 11.02 -2.07
C THR A 368 4.22 9.79 -2.94
N TYR A 369 4.20 8.58 -2.39
CA TYR A 369 4.64 7.37 -3.11
C TYR A 369 3.57 6.83 -4.07
N GLU A 370 3.98 5.85 -4.90
CA GLU A 370 3.14 5.20 -5.92
C GLU A 370 2.45 6.18 -6.87
N GLY A 371 3.16 7.22 -7.23
CA GLY A 371 2.66 8.41 -7.91
C GLY A 371 2.29 9.50 -6.91
N THR A 372 2.98 10.63 -7.00
CA THR A 372 2.69 11.78 -6.14
C THR A 372 1.28 12.30 -6.40
N HIS A 373 0.75 13.09 -5.47
CA HIS A 373 -0.52 13.79 -5.63
C HIS A 373 -0.60 14.55 -6.97
N ASP A 374 0.52 15.17 -7.38
CA ASP A 374 0.62 15.92 -8.63
C ASP A 374 0.72 15.03 -9.86
N VAL A 375 1.47 13.91 -9.80
CA VAL A 375 1.53 12.92 -10.89
C VAL A 375 0.13 12.41 -11.22
N HIS A 376 -0.70 12.11 -10.22
CA HIS A 376 -2.09 11.72 -10.45
C HIS A 376 -2.93 12.87 -11.04
N ALA A 377 -2.67 14.13 -10.68
CA ALA A 377 -3.32 15.28 -11.30
C ALA A 377 -2.97 15.39 -12.79
N LEU A 378 -1.68 15.17 -13.15
CA LEU A 378 -1.24 15.19 -14.55
C LEU A 378 -1.86 14.05 -15.37
N ILE A 379 -1.99 12.84 -14.81
CA ILE A 379 -2.70 11.71 -15.45
C ILE A 379 -4.14 12.12 -15.78
N LEU A 380 -4.85 12.71 -14.81
CA LEU A 380 -6.24 13.13 -14.98
C LEU A 380 -6.38 14.34 -15.91
N GLY A 381 -5.43 15.27 -15.87
CA GLY A 381 -5.38 16.41 -16.78
C GLY A 381 -5.22 15.98 -18.23
N ARG A 382 -4.29 15.05 -18.50
CA ARG A 382 -4.09 14.46 -19.82
C ARG A 382 -5.34 13.72 -20.31
N ALA A 383 -5.99 12.95 -19.46
CA ALA A 383 -7.20 12.21 -19.82
C ALA A 383 -8.34 13.13 -20.26
N GLN A 384 -8.46 14.34 -19.67
CA GLN A 384 -9.49 15.32 -20.00
C GLN A 384 -9.17 16.13 -21.26
N THR A 385 -7.89 16.47 -21.46
CA THR A 385 -7.47 17.44 -22.49
C THR A 385 -6.91 16.78 -23.75
N GLY A 386 -6.47 15.52 -23.65
CA GLY A 386 -5.71 14.83 -24.70
C GLY A 386 -4.26 15.31 -24.85
N LEU A 387 -3.84 16.33 -24.08
CA LEU A 387 -2.50 16.92 -24.16
C LEU A 387 -1.53 16.23 -23.19
N GLN A 388 -0.30 15.97 -23.64
CA GLN A 388 0.73 15.38 -22.81
C GLN A 388 1.20 16.36 -21.73
N ALA A 389 1.18 15.93 -20.47
CA ALA A 389 1.52 16.75 -19.30
C ALA A 389 2.89 16.44 -18.69
N PHE A 390 3.61 15.42 -19.21
CA PHE A 390 4.88 14.93 -18.69
C PHE A 390 6.09 15.28 -19.58
N SER A 391 5.93 16.10 -20.58
CA SER A 391 7.00 16.52 -21.52
C SER A 391 7.30 17.99 -21.40
#